data_0ab53a8c44902cbe9fc9f252f5f597d8
#
_entry.id   0ab53a8c44902cbe9fc9f252f5f597d8
#
_cell.length_a   1.000
_cell.length_b   1.000
_cell.length_c   1.000
_cell.angle_alpha   90.00
_cell.angle_beta   90.00
_cell.angle_gamma   90.00
#
_symmetry.space_group_name_H-M   'P 1'
#
loop_
_entity.id
_entity.type
_entity.pdbx_description
1 polymer ?
#
loop_
_entity_poly.entity_id
_entity_poly.type
_entity_poly.pdbx_seq_one_letter_code
_entity_poly.pdbx_strand_id
1 'polypeptide(L)'
;MNRVEEWISQPASRIKVAARADVVVVGGGPAGLSAAIGAARNGVKVILLERYNHLGGLASGGMVLMLDDMWDNHLQEISVRGNMLTLIERMAALGLAVYPRADEWGADPASLDRWTRWGAFDFHTHTKPHPICFAAAFDPDAWKRVALELVQQHGIQLRLHSWFSKTMIEDGKVKGVICNTKEGTEAICAEVVIDATGDLDVAASAGAPFEGGRYMLTTVFRLGGVDTDAAERFEREEPAAFAALDLEVKRILGGSWGLWWLKTPLPGVVWCNCPHMLGLDGISVDDLTTAEIRGRKHIHATVDYVRSKLPGFERCFVVDVAPQTGVRQTRLLQGEYIMTKQDLAERTRFPDSIARGRDYYMPYRVLLPQTVDNLLVAGRHYSATSQAQKMSREIPPCMAMGEAAGVAAALSLQTGVTVRNVDVTALQRILRSQGADPGDQAARNPEIPALARAETVLETA
;
A
#
# COMPACT_ATOMS: atom_id res chain seq x y z
N MET A 1 31.93 17.66 0.60
CA MET A 1 31.99 18.85 -0.26
C MET A 1 30.68 19.59 -0.11
N ASN A 2 30.66 20.81 0.42
CA ASN A 2 29.47 21.65 0.41
C ASN A 2 29.18 21.99 -1.05
N ARG A 3 28.11 21.42 -1.62
CA ARG A 3 27.60 21.89 -2.92
C ARG A 3 27.19 23.35 -2.72
N VAL A 4 27.78 24.26 -3.44
CA VAL A 4 27.28 25.65 -3.55
C VAL A 4 25.95 25.53 -4.28
N GLU A 5 24.88 26.01 -3.66
CA GLU A 5 23.57 26.06 -4.33
C GLU A 5 23.65 27.12 -5.44
N GLU A 6 23.47 26.67 -6.68
CA GLU A 6 23.41 27.52 -7.86
C GLU A 6 21.95 27.59 -8.33
N TRP A 7 21.47 28.81 -8.60
CA TRP A 7 20.09 29.08 -8.95
C TRP A 7 19.96 29.61 -10.38
N ILE A 8 19.06 29.05 -11.16
CA ILE A 8 18.69 29.54 -12.48
C ILE A 8 17.27 30.11 -12.41
N SER A 9 17.08 31.35 -12.86
CA SER A 9 15.77 31.96 -12.94
C SER A 9 15.00 31.43 -14.15
N GLN A 10 13.78 30.90 -13.92
CA GLN A 10 12.84 30.55 -14.99
C GLN A 10 11.89 31.70 -15.21
N PRO A 11 11.67 32.17 -16.46
CA PRO A 11 10.69 33.21 -16.76
C PRO A 11 9.27 32.77 -16.34
N ALA A 12 8.45 33.73 -15.91
CA ALA A 12 7.04 33.47 -15.65
C ALA A 12 6.35 32.96 -16.94
N SER A 13 5.60 31.88 -16.84
CA SER A 13 4.90 31.27 -17.96
C SER A 13 3.42 31.03 -17.63
N ARG A 14 2.56 31.01 -18.66
CA ARG A 14 1.17 30.61 -18.53
C ARG A 14 1.08 29.09 -18.67
N ILE A 15 0.38 28.43 -17.74
CA ILE A 15 0.15 26.98 -17.76
C ILE A 15 -1.25 26.71 -18.27
N LYS A 16 -1.36 25.79 -19.24
CA LYS A 16 -2.65 25.34 -19.79
C LYS A 16 -3.43 24.58 -18.73
N VAL A 17 -4.70 24.93 -18.52
CA VAL A 17 -5.63 24.09 -17.76
C VAL A 17 -6.09 22.95 -18.66
N ALA A 18 -5.61 21.75 -18.39
CA ALA A 18 -5.89 20.56 -19.18
C ALA A 18 -7.22 19.90 -18.80
N ALA A 19 -7.61 19.98 -17.51
CA ALA A 19 -8.83 19.38 -17.02
C ALA A 19 -9.34 20.03 -15.73
N ARG A 20 -10.63 19.79 -15.43
CA ARG A 20 -11.32 20.19 -14.20
C ARG A 20 -12.18 19.04 -13.70
N ALA A 21 -12.17 18.81 -12.39
CA ALA A 21 -13.02 17.84 -11.72
C ALA A 21 -13.49 18.39 -10.37
N ASP A 22 -14.44 17.70 -9.75
CA ASP A 22 -14.86 18.00 -8.39
C ASP A 22 -13.74 17.55 -7.41
N VAL A 23 -13.19 16.35 -7.63
CA VAL A 23 -12.12 15.76 -6.84
C VAL A 23 -10.96 15.36 -7.74
N VAL A 24 -9.74 15.76 -7.37
CA VAL A 24 -8.50 15.26 -7.97
C VAL A 24 -7.75 14.42 -6.94
N VAL A 25 -7.47 13.18 -7.30
CA VAL A 25 -6.63 12.26 -6.50
C VAL A 25 -5.25 12.19 -7.13
N VAL A 26 -4.21 12.48 -6.37
CA VAL A 26 -2.83 12.47 -6.83
C VAL A 26 -2.11 11.24 -6.30
N GLY A 27 -1.78 10.30 -7.19
CA GLY A 27 -1.19 9.00 -6.91
C GLY A 27 -2.20 7.86 -7.06
N GLY A 28 -1.95 6.95 -7.98
CA GLY A 28 -2.77 5.77 -8.28
C GLY A 28 -2.39 4.53 -7.48
N GLY A 29 -1.74 4.70 -6.32
CA GLY A 29 -1.46 3.63 -5.37
C GLY A 29 -2.72 3.11 -4.66
N PRO A 30 -2.58 2.18 -3.67
CA PRO A 30 -3.73 1.59 -2.99
C PRO A 30 -4.69 2.62 -2.41
N ALA A 31 -4.18 3.60 -1.68
CA ALA A 31 -4.99 4.66 -1.10
C ALA A 31 -5.69 5.51 -2.17
N GLY A 32 -4.96 5.91 -3.22
CA GLY A 32 -5.51 6.75 -4.26
C GLY A 32 -6.56 6.04 -5.13
N LEU A 33 -6.35 4.77 -5.46
CA LEU A 33 -7.35 3.94 -6.13
C LEU A 33 -8.65 3.89 -5.31
N SER A 34 -8.51 3.60 -4.02
CA SER A 34 -9.66 3.48 -3.10
C SER A 34 -10.35 4.83 -2.88
N ALA A 35 -9.58 5.94 -2.80
CA ALA A 35 -10.11 7.29 -2.71
C ALA A 35 -10.91 7.69 -3.96
N ALA A 36 -10.36 7.40 -5.14
CA ALA A 36 -11.03 7.71 -6.40
C ALA A 36 -12.35 6.94 -6.54
N ILE A 37 -12.37 5.64 -6.18
CA ILE A 37 -13.57 4.81 -6.17
C ILE A 37 -14.58 5.35 -5.13
N GLY A 38 -14.12 5.64 -3.90
CA GLY A 38 -14.97 6.17 -2.84
C GLY A 38 -15.64 7.50 -3.23
N ALA A 39 -14.93 8.41 -3.85
CA ALA A 39 -15.49 9.66 -4.35
C ALA A 39 -16.47 9.44 -5.50
N ALA A 40 -16.07 8.71 -6.55
CA ALA A 40 -16.89 8.47 -7.72
C ALA A 40 -18.19 7.73 -7.42
N ARG A 41 -18.15 6.74 -6.52
CA ARG A 41 -19.34 6.00 -6.06
C ARG A 41 -20.37 6.92 -5.40
N ASN A 42 -19.93 8.06 -4.85
CA ASN A 42 -20.80 9.07 -4.26
C ASN A 42 -21.12 10.24 -5.21
N GLY A 43 -21.00 10.04 -6.54
CA GLY A 43 -21.60 10.87 -7.58
C GLY A 43 -20.83 12.13 -7.94
N VAL A 44 -19.58 12.28 -7.55
CA VAL A 44 -18.73 13.41 -7.94
C VAL A 44 -17.78 13.03 -9.08
N LYS A 45 -17.38 14.03 -9.88
CA LYS A 45 -16.43 13.84 -10.98
C LYS A 45 -15.01 13.73 -10.43
N VAL A 46 -14.34 12.63 -10.76
CA VAL A 46 -13.01 12.32 -10.25
C VAL A 46 -11.98 12.23 -11.37
N ILE A 47 -10.84 12.88 -11.17
CA ILE A 47 -9.62 12.65 -11.95
C ILE A 47 -8.61 11.95 -11.04
N LEU A 48 -8.09 10.79 -11.49
CA LEU A 48 -7.00 10.07 -10.84
C LEU A 48 -5.71 10.25 -11.63
N LEU A 49 -4.70 10.84 -10.98
CA LEU A 49 -3.38 11.08 -11.56
C LEU A 49 -2.39 10.02 -11.10
N GLU A 50 -1.63 9.45 -12.02
CA GLU A 50 -0.55 8.52 -11.70
C GLU A 50 0.70 8.82 -12.55
N ARG A 51 1.86 8.81 -11.93
CA ARG A 51 3.15 9.10 -12.60
C ARG A 51 3.64 7.95 -13.49
N TYR A 52 3.27 6.72 -13.16
CA TYR A 52 3.67 5.53 -13.90
C TYR A 52 2.62 5.13 -14.94
N ASN A 53 2.91 4.06 -15.65
CA ASN A 53 2.06 3.47 -16.70
C ASN A 53 1.03 2.46 -16.15
N HIS A 54 0.89 2.35 -14.83
CA HIS A 54 0.01 1.39 -14.18
C HIS A 54 -0.47 1.88 -12.82
N LEU A 55 -1.59 1.33 -12.36
CA LEU A 55 -2.14 1.56 -11.05
C LEU A 55 -1.63 0.55 -10.03
N GLY A 56 -1.67 0.93 -8.73
CA GLY A 56 -1.35 0.08 -7.60
C GLY A 56 -0.14 0.52 -6.79
N GLY A 57 0.64 1.51 -7.24
CA GLY A 57 1.79 2.01 -6.51
C GLY A 57 2.70 0.87 -6.05
N LEU A 58 3.01 0.78 -4.74
CA LEU A 58 3.86 -0.30 -4.23
C LEU A 58 3.21 -1.69 -4.23
N ALA A 59 1.88 -1.81 -4.28
CA ALA A 59 1.23 -3.11 -4.41
C ALA A 59 1.65 -3.81 -5.71
N SER A 60 1.55 -3.11 -6.84
CA SER A 60 1.91 -3.66 -8.15
C SER A 60 3.33 -3.28 -8.59
N GLY A 61 3.71 -2.01 -8.51
CA GLY A 61 5.01 -1.52 -8.93
C GLY A 61 6.15 -1.88 -7.97
N GLY A 62 5.88 -1.92 -6.67
CA GLY A 62 6.79 -2.43 -5.65
C GLY A 62 6.73 -3.94 -5.49
N MET A 63 5.80 -4.60 -6.21
CA MET A 63 5.60 -6.05 -6.21
C MET A 63 5.42 -6.64 -4.82
N VAL A 64 4.63 -6.00 -3.95
CA VAL A 64 4.25 -6.57 -2.66
C VAL A 64 3.35 -7.77 -2.92
N LEU A 65 3.68 -8.92 -2.32
CA LEU A 65 2.92 -10.16 -2.48
C LEU A 65 1.71 -10.21 -1.56
N MET A 66 1.89 -9.78 -0.30
CA MET A 66 0.94 -10.05 0.77
C MET A 66 0.08 -8.82 1.07
N LEU A 67 -1.22 -9.09 1.22
CA LEU A 67 -2.19 -8.20 1.81
C LEU A 67 -2.47 -8.72 3.23
N ASP A 68 -1.64 -8.31 4.16
CA ASP A 68 -1.73 -8.57 5.59
C ASP A 68 -2.30 -7.37 6.34
N ASP A 69 -2.29 -7.38 7.68
CA ASP A 69 -2.85 -6.29 8.51
C ASP A 69 -4.37 -6.08 8.33
N MET A 70 -5.08 -7.18 8.02
CA MET A 70 -6.53 -7.23 7.79
C MET A 70 -7.29 -8.06 8.83
N TRP A 71 -6.58 -8.67 9.78
CA TRP A 71 -7.14 -9.60 10.74
C TRP A 71 -7.03 -9.06 12.17
N ASP A 72 -8.15 -8.97 12.88
CA ASP A 72 -8.16 -8.63 14.30
C ASP A 72 -8.14 -9.92 15.15
N ASN A 73 -7.00 -10.21 15.74
CA ASN A 73 -6.81 -11.39 16.60
C ASN A 73 -7.64 -11.37 17.88
N HIS A 74 -8.05 -10.20 18.34
CA HIS A 74 -8.86 -10.09 19.57
C HIS A 74 -10.34 -10.32 19.29
N LEU A 75 -10.82 -9.83 18.15
CA LEU A 75 -12.20 -9.98 17.73
C LEU A 75 -12.42 -11.19 16.82
N GLN A 76 -11.34 -11.83 16.36
CA GLN A 76 -11.37 -12.97 15.44
C GLN A 76 -12.20 -12.66 14.20
N GLU A 77 -11.88 -11.52 13.54
CA GLU A 77 -12.62 -11.05 12.37
C GLU A 77 -11.72 -10.35 11.35
N ILE A 78 -12.18 -10.29 10.10
CA ILE A 78 -11.56 -9.45 9.07
C ILE A 78 -11.88 -7.99 9.39
N SER A 79 -10.84 -7.21 9.66
CA SER A 79 -10.95 -5.82 10.11
C SER A 79 -10.95 -4.80 8.97
N VAL A 80 -10.25 -5.07 7.87
CA VAL A 80 -10.24 -4.20 6.69
C VAL A 80 -11.11 -4.79 5.59
N ARG A 81 -12.09 -4.01 5.13
CA ARG A 81 -13.17 -4.45 4.23
C ARG A 81 -13.33 -3.46 3.05
N GLY A 82 -14.53 -3.34 2.50
CA GLY A 82 -14.85 -2.38 1.44
C GLY A 82 -14.10 -2.65 0.14
N ASN A 83 -13.51 -1.61 -0.42
CA ASN A 83 -12.77 -1.70 -1.68
C ASN A 83 -11.63 -2.72 -1.67
N MET A 84 -11.01 -2.97 -0.49
CA MET A 84 -9.94 -3.97 -0.36
C MET A 84 -10.44 -5.39 -0.63
N LEU A 85 -11.54 -5.80 0.01
CA LEU A 85 -12.13 -7.12 -0.23
C LEU A 85 -12.61 -7.29 -1.66
N THR A 86 -13.28 -6.27 -2.21
CA THR A 86 -13.71 -6.28 -3.64
C THR A 86 -12.52 -6.54 -4.57
N LEU A 87 -11.37 -5.96 -4.31
CA LEU A 87 -10.17 -6.13 -5.13
C LEU A 87 -9.60 -7.54 -4.98
N ILE A 88 -9.52 -8.06 -3.75
CA ILE A 88 -9.08 -9.45 -3.48
C ILE A 88 -9.99 -10.45 -4.18
N GLU A 89 -11.32 -10.33 -4.04
CA GLU A 89 -12.31 -11.21 -4.66
C GLU A 89 -12.17 -11.24 -6.19
N ARG A 90 -11.99 -10.07 -6.82
CA ARG A 90 -11.79 -10.00 -8.27
C ARG A 90 -10.48 -10.63 -8.73
N MET A 91 -9.39 -10.44 -7.99
CA MET A 91 -8.11 -11.10 -8.31
C MET A 91 -8.22 -12.62 -8.10
N ALA A 92 -8.92 -13.06 -7.04
CA ALA A 92 -9.16 -14.48 -6.78
C ALA A 92 -10.02 -15.13 -7.86
N ALA A 93 -11.03 -14.43 -8.37
CA ALA A 93 -11.85 -14.90 -9.50
C ALA A 93 -11.04 -15.09 -10.80
N LEU A 94 -9.89 -14.44 -10.92
CA LEU A 94 -8.93 -14.67 -12.01
C LEU A 94 -7.94 -15.81 -11.72
N GLY A 95 -8.01 -16.45 -10.54
CA GLY A 95 -7.02 -17.42 -10.08
C GLY A 95 -5.67 -16.78 -9.68
N LEU A 96 -5.63 -15.48 -9.47
CA LEU A 96 -4.41 -14.70 -9.25
C LEU A 96 -4.36 -14.04 -7.87
N ALA A 97 -5.20 -14.48 -6.94
CA ALA A 97 -5.06 -14.26 -5.51
C ALA A 97 -5.51 -15.49 -4.75
N VAL A 98 -4.82 -15.79 -3.65
CA VAL A 98 -5.12 -16.92 -2.76
C VAL A 98 -5.12 -16.46 -1.32
N TYR A 99 -5.99 -17.04 -0.50
CA TYR A 99 -6.12 -16.75 0.93
C TYR A 99 -6.74 -17.94 1.67
N PRO A 100 -6.45 -18.13 2.98
CA PRO A 100 -7.04 -19.20 3.77
C PRO A 100 -8.53 -18.97 4.02
N ARG A 101 -9.29 -20.04 4.02
CA ARG A 101 -10.71 -20.05 4.43
C ARG A 101 -10.82 -19.95 5.95
N ALA A 102 -12.02 -19.63 6.43
CA ALA A 102 -12.28 -19.49 7.86
C ALA A 102 -12.01 -20.77 8.68
N ASP A 103 -12.22 -21.93 8.08
CA ASP A 103 -11.94 -23.23 8.69
C ASP A 103 -10.44 -23.60 8.72
N GLU A 104 -9.60 -22.81 8.06
CA GLU A 104 -8.15 -22.98 8.01
C GLU A 104 -7.42 -21.98 8.93
N TRP A 105 -8.15 -21.07 9.61
CA TRP A 105 -7.53 -20.10 10.54
C TRP A 105 -7.14 -20.77 11.85
N GLY A 106 -6.00 -20.31 12.41
CA GLY A 106 -5.48 -20.82 13.68
C GLY A 106 -4.10 -21.45 13.55
N ALA A 107 -3.77 -22.32 14.48
CA ALA A 107 -2.44 -22.94 14.60
C ALA A 107 -2.48 -24.48 14.43
N ASP A 108 -3.49 -24.99 13.75
CA ASP A 108 -3.55 -26.41 13.41
C ASP A 108 -2.42 -26.79 12.43
N PRO A 109 -1.78 -27.97 12.62
CA PRO A 109 -0.60 -28.37 11.84
C PRO A 109 -0.82 -28.42 10.32
N ALA A 110 -1.99 -28.83 9.85
CA ALA A 110 -2.27 -28.91 8.42
C ALA A 110 -2.41 -27.52 7.79
N SER A 111 -3.09 -26.61 8.49
CA SER A 111 -3.18 -25.20 8.08
C SER A 111 -1.82 -24.51 8.07
N LEU A 112 -0.99 -24.75 9.08
CA LEU A 112 0.38 -24.21 9.14
C LEU A 112 1.23 -24.72 7.97
N ASP A 113 1.22 -26.03 7.70
CA ASP A 113 1.96 -26.65 6.60
C ASP A 113 1.52 -26.06 5.24
N ARG A 114 0.22 -25.90 5.05
CA ARG A 114 -0.37 -25.36 3.82
C ARG A 114 -0.03 -23.89 3.59
N TRP A 115 -0.20 -23.02 4.62
CA TRP A 115 -0.30 -21.58 4.43
C TRP A 115 0.95 -20.78 4.83
N THR A 116 1.88 -21.35 5.61
CA THR A 116 3.06 -20.59 6.06
C THR A 116 3.88 -20.05 4.90
N ARG A 117 4.07 -20.83 3.84
CA ARG A 117 4.82 -20.40 2.64
C ARG A 117 4.06 -19.49 1.69
N TRP A 118 2.79 -19.24 1.98
CA TRP A 118 2.03 -18.16 1.36
C TRP A 118 2.09 -16.86 2.14
N GLY A 119 2.67 -16.86 3.34
CA GLY A 119 2.71 -15.72 4.24
C GLY A 119 1.38 -15.38 4.90
N ALA A 120 0.38 -16.28 4.84
CA ALA A 120 -0.97 -16.04 5.35
C ALA A 120 -1.06 -16.25 6.85
N PHE A 121 -0.24 -15.56 7.63
CA PHE A 121 -0.19 -15.63 9.09
C PHE A 121 -0.02 -14.26 9.72
N ASP A 122 -0.37 -14.16 11.01
CA ASP A 122 -0.23 -12.91 11.75
C ASP A 122 1.23 -12.67 12.18
N PHE A 123 1.91 -11.80 11.44
CA PHE A 123 3.28 -11.36 11.72
C PHE A 123 3.44 -10.63 13.05
N HIS A 124 2.37 -10.10 13.61
CA HIS A 124 2.40 -9.20 14.77
C HIS A 124 2.15 -9.91 16.10
N THR A 125 1.70 -11.17 16.07
CA THR A 125 1.56 -11.96 17.30
C THR A 125 2.92 -12.42 17.84
N HIS A 126 3.02 -12.51 19.16
CA HIS A 126 4.18 -13.12 19.82
C HIS A 126 4.08 -14.65 19.93
N THR A 127 2.94 -15.24 19.59
CA THR A 127 2.71 -16.68 19.57
C THR A 127 3.53 -17.35 18.47
N LYS A 128 4.16 -18.48 18.80
CA LYS A 128 4.93 -19.29 17.82
C LYS A 128 4.42 -20.73 17.85
N PRO A 129 4.17 -21.36 16.71
CA PRO A 129 4.15 -20.76 15.37
C PRO A 129 3.09 -19.66 15.28
N HIS A 130 3.29 -18.71 14.35
CA HIS A 130 2.30 -17.69 14.08
C HIS A 130 1.01 -18.34 13.56
N PRO A 131 -0.18 -18.01 14.10
CA PRO A 131 -1.43 -18.57 13.63
C PRO A 131 -1.75 -18.10 12.22
N ILE A 132 -2.32 -18.98 11.42
CA ILE A 132 -2.89 -18.65 10.11
C ILE A 132 -4.07 -17.72 10.32
N CYS A 133 -4.15 -16.67 9.51
CA CYS A 133 -5.20 -15.67 9.56
C CYS A 133 -5.60 -15.23 8.15
N PHE A 134 -6.64 -14.39 8.05
CA PHE A 134 -7.00 -13.83 6.76
C PHE A 134 -5.92 -12.86 6.28
N ALA A 135 -5.22 -13.29 5.24
CA ALA A 135 -4.27 -12.51 4.47
C ALA A 135 -4.24 -13.06 3.05
N ALA A 136 -4.01 -12.24 2.03
CA ALA A 136 -4.08 -12.67 0.65
C ALA A 136 -2.74 -12.50 -0.07
N ALA A 137 -2.24 -13.58 -0.68
CA ALA A 137 -1.14 -13.51 -1.63
C ALA A 137 -1.70 -13.27 -3.03
N PHE A 138 -1.14 -12.34 -3.78
CA PHE A 138 -1.65 -11.96 -5.09
C PHE A 138 -0.56 -11.75 -6.14
N ASP A 139 -0.95 -11.82 -7.42
CA ASP A 139 -0.07 -11.47 -8.53
C ASP A 139 -0.14 -9.95 -8.80
N PRO A 140 1.01 -9.24 -8.91
CA PRO A 140 1.03 -7.80 -9.16
C PRO A 140 0.34 -7.36 -10.45
N ASP A 141 0.34 -8.20 -11.50
CA ASP A 141 -0.31 -7.88 -12.75
C ASP A 141 -1.83 -8.00 -12.67
N ALA A 142 -2.33 -8.96 -11.87
CA ALA A 142 -3.76 -9.03 -11.54
C ALA A 142 -4.26 -7.76 -10.85
N TRP A 143 -3.45 -7.19 -9.93
CA TRP A 143 -3.78 -5.89 -9.34
C TRP A 143 -3.93 -4.81 -10.38
N LYS A 144 -2.95 -4.66 -11.29
CA LYS A 144 -3.00 -3.64 -12.36
C LYS A 144 -4.25 -3.77 -13.21
N ARG A 145 -4.60 -5.00 -13.60
CA ARG A 145 -5.79 -5.31 -14.38
C ARG A 145 -7.07 -4.94 -13.62
N VAL A 146 -7.26 -5.45 -12.43
CA VAL A 146 -8.47 -5.22 -11.64
C VAL A 146 -8.63 -3.74 -11.26
N ALA A 147 -7.53 -3.05 -10.92
CA ALA A 147 -7.55 -1.62 -10.64
C ALA A 147 -8.02 -0.80 -11.84
N LEU A 148 -7.55 -1.14 -13.04
CA LEU A 148 -7.98 -0.47 -14.27
C LEU A 148 -9.46 -0.72 -14.57
N GLU A 149 -9.93 -1.97 -14.43
CA GLU A 149 -11.34 -2.34 -14.59
C GLU A 149 -12.24 -1.56 -13.61
N LEU A 150 -11.83 -1.44 -12.34
CA LEU A 150 -12.55 -0.68 -11.32
C LEU A 150 -12.62 0.82 -11.65
N VAL A 151 -11.52 1.42 -12.09
CA VAL A 151 -11.46 2.82 -12.50
C VAL A 151 -12.42 3.09 -13.66
N GLN A 152 -12.43 2.22 -14.68
CA GLN A 152 -13.33 2.31 -15.81
C GLN A 152 -14.80 2.12 -15.42
N GLN A 153 -15.09 1.12 -14.58
CA GLN A 153 -16.43 0.81 -14.09
C GLN A 153 -17.07 2.00 -13.34
N HIS A 154 -16.26 2.76 -12.60
CA HIS A 154 -16.74 3.92 -11.84
C HIS A 154 -16.65 5.24 -12.61
N GLY A 155 -16.31 5.21 -13.90
CA GLY A 155 -16.25 6.42 -14.74
C GLY A 155 -15.19 7.43 -14.30
N ILE A 156 -14.14 6.98 -13.62
CA ILE A 156 -13.04 7.82 -13.16
C ILE A 156 -12.17 8.21 -14.36
N GLN A 157 -11.90 9.48 -14.53
CA GLN A 157 -10.95 9.95 -15.55
C GLN A 157 -9.52 9.65 -15.09
N LEU A 158 -8.91 8.65 -15.69
CA LEU A 158 -7.53 8.25 -15.40
C LEU A 158 -6.55 9.05 -16.27
N ARG A 159 -5.48 9.56 -15.65
CA ARG A 159 -4.34 10.19 -16.33
C ARG A 159 -3.05 9.53 -15.82
N LEU A 160 -2.54 8.57 -16.57
CA LEU A 160 -1.22 7.98 -16.38
C LEU A 160 -0.13 8.93 -16.90
N HIS A 161 1.14 8.66 -16.59
CA HIS A 161 2.30 9.48 -17.01
C HIS A 161 2.18 10.96 -16.62
N SER A 162 1.51 11.24 -15.51
CA SER A 162 1.27 12.58 -14.99
C SER A 162 2.03 12.80 -13.68
N TRP A 163 3.22 13.37 -13.77
CA TRP A 163 4.09 13.62 -12.62
C TRP A 163 3.65 14.90 -11.90
N PHE A 164 3.26 14.76 -10.64
CA PHE A 164 2.99 15.92 -9.79
C PHE A 164 4.22 16.83 -9.73
N SER A 165 4.00 18.14 -9.82
CA SER A 165 5.05 19.16 -9.76
C SER A 165 4.80 20.18 -8.67
N LYS A 166 3.59 20.71 -8.57
CA LYS A 166 3.26 21.80 -7.64
C LYS A 166 1.78 21.83 -7.29
N THR A 167 1.46 22.23 -6.05
CA THR A 167 0.09 22.51 -5.63
C THR A 167 -0.32 23.94 -5.98
N MET A 168 -1.53 24.13 -6.50
CA MET A 168 -2.12 25.44 -6.73
C MET A 168 -2.92 25.85 -5.49
N ILE A 169 -2.56 26.99 -4.90
CA ILE A 169 -3.15 27.50 -3.66
C ILE A 169 -3.68 28.92 -3.91
N GLU A 170 -4.88 29.20 -3.42
CA GLU A 170 -5.48 30.52 -3.38
C GLU A 170 -6.19 30.67 -2.03
N ASP A 171 -5.91 31.75 -1.30
CA ASP A 171 -6.49 32.05 0.02
C ASP A 171 -6.44 30.88 1.02
N GLY A 172 -5.28 30.18 1.09
CA GLY A 172 -5.08 29.04 1.99
C GLY A 172 -5.79 27.74 1.59
N LYS A 173 -6.45 27.72 0.42
CA LYS A 173 -7.18 26.56 -0.11
C LYS A 173 -6.48 25.99 -1.33
N VAL A 174 -6.41 24.68 -1.39
CA VAL A 174 -5.97 23.99 -2.61
C VAL A 174 -7.05 24.14 -3.70
N LYS A 175 -6.60 24.51 -4.92
CA LYS A 175 -7.44 24.71 -6.11
C LYS A 175 -7.12 23.72 -7.23
N GLY A 176 -6.21 22.82 -6.97
CA GLY A 176 -5.75 21.83 -7.94
C GLY A 176 -4.24 21.63 -7.89
N VAL A 177 -3.71 21.00 -8.92
CA VAL A 177 -2.30 20.66 -9.02
C VAL A 177 -1.74 20.95 -10.41
N ILE A 178 -0.43 21.12 -10.45
CA ILE A 178 0.35 21.24 -11.69
C ILE A 178 1.11 19.92 -11.85
N CYS A 179 1.04 19.37 -13.07
CA CYS A 179 1.72 18.13 -13.45
C CYS A 179 2.63 18.36 -14.64
N ASN A 180 3.74 17.63 -14.68
CA ASN A 180 4.58 17.49 -15.85
C ASN A 180 4.16 16.21 -16.60
N THR A 181 3.88 16.37 -17.88
CA THR A 181 3.45 15.28 -18.77
C THR A 181 4.32 15.27 -20.02
N LYS A 182 4.10 14.30 -20.91
CA LYS A 182 4.77 14.28 -22.21
C LYS A 182 4.38 15.46 -23.10
N GLU A 183 3.22 16.06 -22.86
CA GLU A 183 2.71 17.22 -23.59
C GLU A 183 3.22 18.56 -23.01
N GLY A 184 3.94 18.52 -21.89
CA GLY A 184 4.46 19.67 -21.16
C GLY A 184 3.85 19.83 -19.77
N THR A 185 3.92 21.05 -19.24
CA THR A 185 3.37 21.37 -17.91
C THR A 185 1.92 21.74 -18.02
N GLU A 186 1.05 21.08 -17.27
CA GLU A 186 -0.40 21.24 -17.29
C GLU A 186 -0.97 21.46 -15.88
N ALA A 187 -2.05 22.24 -15.78
CA ALA A 187 -2.82 22.44 -14.57
C ALA A 187 -4.08 21.57 -14.58
N ILE A 188 -4.37 20.91 -13.47
CA ILE A 188 -5.61 20.16 -13.21
C ILE A 188 -6.31 20.83 -12.04
N CYS A 189 -7.45 21.47 -12.30
CA CYS A 189 -8.21 22.19 -11.28
C CYS A 189 -9.20 21.27 -10.55
N ALA A 190 -9.40 21.52 -9.25
CA ALA A 190 -10.33 20.76 -8.42
C ALA A 190 -10.89 21.61 -7.29
N GLU A 191 -12.08 21.23 -6.79
CA GLU A 191 -12.63 21.78 -5.55
C GLU A 191 -12.00 21.12 -4.31
N VAL A 192 -11.70 19.81 -4.38
CA VAL A 192 -10.99 19.06 -3.34
C VAL A 192 -9.86 18.25 -3.97
N VAL A 193 -8.70 18.22 -3.32
CA VAL A 193 -7.58 17.39 -3.71
C VAL A 193 -7.30 16.34 -2.63
N ILE A 194 -6.98 15.12 -3.05
CA ILE A 194 -6.54 14.05 -2.15
C ILE A 194 -5.09 13.72 -2.48
N ASP A 195 -4.18 13.95 -1.52
CA ASP A 195 -2.78 13.53 -1.59
C ASP A 195 -2.69 12.04 -1.25
N ALA A 196 -2.48 11.22 -2.28
CA ALA A 196 -2.23 9.79 -2.17
C ALA A 196 -0.86 9.41 -2.78
N THR A 197 0.07 10.37 -2.82
CA THR A 197 1.39 10.22 -3.46
C THR A 197 2.30 9.22 -2.75
N GLY A 198 2.02 8.92 -1.48
CA GLY A 198 2.83 8.06 -0.63
C GLY A 198 4.02 8.78 0.03
N ASP A 199 4.38 9.96 -0.47
CA ASP A 199 5.53 10.75 -0.01
C ASP A 199 5.16 12.17 0.44
N LEU A 200 3.84 12.46 0.58
CA LEU A 200 3.29 13.76 0.99
C LEU A 200 3.63 14.89 0.01
N ASP A 201 3.71 14.60 -1.28
CA ASP A 201 4.18 15.58 -2.26
C ASP A 201 3.25 16.77 -2.38
N VAL A 202 1.92 16.55 -2.41
CA VAL A 202 0.92 17.62 -2.57
C VAL A 202 0.86 18.49 -1.31
N ALA A 203 0.74 17.86 -0.13
CA ALA A 203 0.61 18.58 1.12
C ALA A 203 1.88 19.35 1.48
N ALA A 204 3.06 18.76 1.27
CA ALA A 204 4.34 19.44 1.47
C ALA A 204 4.52 20.63 0.50
N SER A 205 4.14 20.46 -0.77
CA SER A 205 4.13 21.55 -1.76
C SER A 205 3.11 22.65 -1.40
N ALA A 206 2.05 22.31 -0.68
CA ALA A 206 1.06 23.26 -0.16
C ALA A 206 1.51 23.99 1.10
N GLY A 207 2.67 23.65 1.65
CA GLY A 207 3.19 24.24 2.89
C GLY A 207 2.60 23.63 4.16
N ALA A 208 1.97 22.47 4.08
CA ALA A 208 1.53 21.73 5.26
C ALA A 208 2.74 21.25 6.08
N PRO A 209 2.72 21.36 7.40
CA PRO A 209 3.80 20.90 8.26
C PRO A 209 3.92 19.37 8.21
N PHE A 210 5.15 18.87 8.22
CA PHE A 210 5.45 17.44 8.21
C PHE A 210 6.73 17.11 8.98
N GLU A 211 6.83 15.86 9.41
CA GLU A 211 8.07 15.29 9.95
C GLU A 211 8.74 14.44 8.86
N GLY A 212 10.04 14.63 8.68
CA GLY A 212 10.85 13.79 7.79
C GLY A 212 11.14 12.44 8.44
N GLY A 213 10.89 11.35 7.72
CA GLY A 213 11.17 10.00 8.17
C GLY A 213 12.11 9.26 7.23
N ARG A 214 12.88 8.33 7.81
CA ARG A 214 13.70 7.36 7.06
C ARG A 214 13.47 5.98 7.65
N TYR A 215 13.25 5.03 6.77
CA TYR A 215 13.15 3.64 7.19
C TYR A 215 13.97 2.79 6.23
N MET A 216 13.42 1.70 5.69
CA MET A 216 14.14 0.88 4.73
C MET A 216 13.56 1.05 3.32
N LEU A 217 14.44 0.91 2.34
CA LEU A 217 14.10 0.75 0.94
C LEU A 217 14.28 -0.73 0.56
N THR A 218 13.39 -1.27 -0.26
CA THR A 218 13.42 -2.68 -0.65
C THR A 218 13.28 -2.80 -2.16
N THR A 219 14.14 -3.59 -2.80
CA THR A 219 14.01 -3.95 -4.20
C THR A 219 13.56 -5.40 -4.30
N VAL A 220 12.26 -5.62 -4.36
CA VAL A 220 11.65 -6.95 -4.46
C VAL A 220 11.93 -7.59 -5.83
N PHE A 221 11.99 -8.92 -5.87
CA PHE A 221 12.10 -9.67 -7.13
C PHE A 221 11.35 -11.00 -7.05
N ARG A 222 11.09 -11.59 -8.22
CA ARG A 222 10.51 -12.93 -8.32
C ARG A 222 11.44 -13.87 -9.07
N LEU A 223 11.45 -15.13 -8.61
CA LEU A 223 12.19 -16.21 -9.25
C LEU A 223 11.21 -17.24 -9.82
N GLY A 224 11.41 -17.62 -11.07
CA GLY A 224 10.73 -18.73 -11.73
C GLY A 224 11.61 -19.97 -11.75
N GLY A 225 11.01 -21.13 -12.09
CA GLY A 225 11.71 -22.39 -12.17
C GLY A 225 12.12 -23.00 -10.82
N VAL A 226 11.42 -22.62 -9.75
CA VAL A 226 11.66 -23.11 -8.39
C VAL A 226 10.78 -24.33 -8.11
N ASP A 227 11.41 -25.41 -7.65
CA ASP A 227 10.75 -26.56 -7.03
C ASP A 227 10.49 -26.23 -5.54
N THR A 228 9.31 -25.65 -5.28
CA THR A 228 8.95 -25.22 -3.93
C THR A 228 8.84 -26.37 -2.95
N ASP A 229 8.44 -27.57 -3.40
CA ASP A 229 8.30 -28.74 -2.53
C ASP A 229 9.67 -29.28 -2.09
N ALA A 230 10.65 -29.27 -2.98
CA ALA A 230 12.04 -29.61 -2.64
C ALA A 230 12.64 -28.60 -1.66
N ALA A 231 12.38 -27.31 -1.85
CA ALA A 231 12.86 -26.24 -0.98
C ALA A 231 12.24 -26.32 0.43
N GLU A 232 10.94 -26.54 0.53
CA GLU A 232 10.23 -26.71 1.81
C GLU A 232 10.68 -27.98 2.55
N ARG A 233 10.87 -29.09 1.83
CA ARG A 233 11.45 -30.31 2.42
C ARG A 233 12.83 -30.07 3.00
N PHE A 234 13.72 -29.43 2.26
CA PHE A 234 15.07 -29.13 2.71
C PHE A 234 15.06 -28.29 4.02
N GLU A 235 14.23 -27.24 4.07
CA GLU A 235 14.12 -26.41 5.26
C GLU A 235 13.61 -27.20 6.48
N ARG A 236 12.65 -28.10 6.27
CA ARG A 236 12.06 -28.92 7.32
C ARG A 236 12.99 -30.04 7.80
N GLU A 237 13.64 -30.72 6.87
CA GLU A 237 14.47 -31.92 7.15
C GLU A 237 15.90 -31.57 7.55
N GLU A 238 16.44 -30.44 7.05
CA GLU A 238 17.80 -29.98 7.26
C GLU A 238 17.87 -28.55 7.83
N PRO A 239 17.18 -28.25 8.95
CA PRO A 239 17.01 -26.86 9.43
C PRO A 239 18.34 -26.18 9.79
N ALA A 240 19.35 -26.93 10.24
CA ALA A 240 20.68 -26.37 10.53
C ALA A 240 21.44 -25.98 9.25
N ALA A 241 21.34 -26.79 8.20
CA ALA A 241 21.94 -26.50 6.91
C ALA A 241 21.24 -25.31 6.25
N PHE A 242 19.90 -25.25 6.31
CA PHE A 242 19.12 -24.11 5.84
C PHE A 242 19.50 -22.81 6.57
N ALA A 243 19.62 -22.83 7.91
CA ALA A 243 20.01 -21.66 8.69
C ALA A 243 21.43 -21.16 8.33
N ALA A 244 22.38 -22.06 8.08
CA ALA A 244 23.73 -21.71 7.67
C ALA A 244 23.74 -21.06 6.27
N LEU A 245 22.92 -21.58 5.35
CA LEU A 245 22.74 -21.03 4.02
C LEU A 245 22.09 -19.64 4.08
N ASP A 246 21.03 -19.46 4.86
CA ASP A 246 20.34 -18.18 5.02
C ASP A 246 21.25 -17.11 5.65
N LEU A 247 22.17 -17.49 6.54
CA LEU A 247 23.17 -16.58 7.09
C LEU A 247 24.11 -16.02 6.00
N GLU A 248 24.52 -16.87 5.06
CA GLU A 248 25.34 -16.41 3.93
C GLU A 248 24.54 -15.54 2.96
N VAL A 249 23.27 -15.88 2.70
CA VAL A 249 22.36 -15.02 1.92
C VAL A 249 22.22 -13.65 2.58
N LYS A 250 22.05 -13.58 3.90
CA LYS A 250 22.03 -12.29 4.63
C LYS A 250 23.29 -11.48 4.39
N ARG A 251 24.45 -12.11 4.39
CA ARG A 251 25.74 -11.45 4.13
C ARG A 251 25.79 -10.88 2.72
N ILE A 252 25.36 -11.66 1.71
CA ILE A 252 25.29 -11.23 0.31
C ILE A 252 24.32 -10.07 0.13
N LEU A 253 23.18 -10.09 0.83
CA LEU A 253 22.15 -9.04 0.80
C LEU A 253 22.52 -7.77 1.58
N GLY A 254 23.70 -7.71 2.21
CA GLY A 254 24.16 -6.54 2.96
C GLY A 254 23.67 -6.49 4.41
N GLY A 255 23.24 -7.63 4.98
CA GLY A 255 23.09 -7.82 6.43
C GLY A 255 21.75 -7.47 7.04
N SER A 256 20.68 -7.27 6.27
CA SER A 256 19.36 -6.99 6.85
C SER A 256 18.57 -8.26 7.18
N TRP A 257 18.00 -8.92 6.20
CA TRP A 257 17.25 -10.17 6.37
C TRP A 257 17.70 -11.20 5.33
N GLY A 258 17.34 -12.47 5.50
CA GLY A 258 17.65 -13.53 4.56
C GLY A 258 16.83 -13.45 3.26
N LEU A 259 16.80 -14.56 2.54
CA LEU A 259 16.11 -14.63 1.26
C LEU A 259 14.61 -14.34 1.40
N TRP A 260 14.00 -14.75 2.48
CA TRP A 260 12.56 -14.69 2.74
C TRP A 260 11.73 -14.86 1.47
N TRP A 261 11.65 -16.08 0.99
CA TRP A 261 10.84 -16.41 -0.17
C TRP A 261 9.44 -16.91 0.24
N LEU A 262 8.44 -16.53 -0.57
CA LEU A 262 7.06 -16.99 -0.42
C LEU A 262 6.53 -17.48 -1.77
N LYS A 263 5.58 -18.42 -1.74
CA LYS A 263 4.84 -18.87 -2.92
C LYS A 263 4.02 -17.73 -3.52
N THR A 264 3.83 -17.76 -4.82
CA THR A 264 2.93 -16.86 -5.55
C THR A 264 1.79 -17.66 -6.20
N PRO A 265 0.70 -17.02 -6.65
CA PRO A 265 -0.34 -17.69 -7.42
C PRO A 265 0.15 -18.34 -8.73
N LEU A 266 1.37 -18.03 -9.17
CA LEU A 266 1.97 -18.60 -10.38
C LEU A 266 2.80 -19.82 -10.01
N PRO A 267 2.51 -21.04 -10.54
CA PRO A 267 3.26 -22.25 -10.20
C PRO A 267 4.76 -22.13 -10.49
N GLY A 268 5.59 -22.56 -9.53
CA GLY A 268 7.04 -22.50 -9.66
C GLY A 268 7.65 -21.09 -9.64
N VAL A 269 6.84 -20.08 -9.35
CA VAL A 269 7.28 -18.70 -9.15
C VAL A 269 7.23 -18.36 -7.66
N VAL A 270 8.34 -17.89 -7.12
CA VAL A 270 8.43 -17.41 -5.74
C VAL A 270 8.76 -15.91 -5.69
N TRP A 271 8.28 -15.27 -4.66
CA TRP A 271 8.51 -13.86 -4.35
C TRP A 271 9.57 -13.74 -3.26
N CYS A 272 10.50 -12.79 -3.43
CA CYS A 272 11.61 -12.56 -2.50
C CYS A 272 11.58 -11.12 -1.98
N ASN A 273 11.34 -10.95 -0.65
CA ASN A 273 11.28 -9.64 -0.01
C ASN A 273 12.67 -9.18 0.44
N CYS A 274 13.54 -9.00 -0.49
CA CYS A 274 14.93 -8.54 -0.25
C CYS A 274 15.53 -7.98 -1.56
N PRO A 275 16.65 -7.24 -1.52
CA PRO A 275 17.38 -6.75 -0.35
C PRO A 275 16.69 -5.59 0.36
N HIS A 276 16.95 -5.47 1.67
CA HIS A 276 16.54 -4.32 2.48
C HIS A 276 17.73 -3.38 2.66
N MET A 277 17.57 -2.13 2.28
CA MET A 277 18.61 -1.11 2.34
C MET A 277 18.24 -0.03 3.37
N LEU A 278 19.10 0.15 4.35
CA LEU A 278 18.95 1.15 5.41
C LEU A 278 19.79 2.40 5.10
N GLY A 279 19.43 3.51 5.75
CA GLY A 279 20.21 4.76 5.72
C GLY A 279 20.03 5.62 4.46
N LEU A 280 19.17 5.18 3.51
CA LEU A 280 18.85 5.92 2.30
C LEU A 280 17.57 6.74 2.48
N ASP A 281 17.52 7.90 1.82
CA ASP A 281 16.38 8.80 1.83
C ASP A 281 15.48 8.53 0.60
N GLY A 282 14.23 8.18 0.85
CA GLY A 282 13.27 7.82 -0.21
C GLY A 282 12.76 8.99 -1.06
N ILE A 283 13.19 10.23 -0.78
CA ILE A 283 12.90 11.40 -1.62
C ILE A 283 14.17 12.00 -2.27
N SER A 284 15.35 11.48 -1.94
CA SER A 284 16.60 11.86 -2.59
C SER A 284 16.80 11.07 -3.88
N VAL A 285 16.93 11.76 -5.01
CA VAL A 285 17.17 11.12 -6.32
C VAL A 285 18.47 10.31 -6.31
N ASP A 286 19.53 10.84 -5.68
CA ASP A 286 20.83 10.16 -5.58
C ASP A 286 20.71 8.86 -4.75
N ASP A 287 19.96 8.89 -3.64
CA ASP A 287 19.74 7.73 -2.79
C ASP A 287 18.84 6.69 -3.44
N LEU A 288 17.78 7.13 -4.12
CA LEU A 288 16.91 6.24 -4.91
C LEU A 288 17.70 5.55 -6.04
N THR A 289 18.51 6.30 -6.76
CA THR A 289 19.40 5.76 -7.81
C THR A 289 20.39 4.74 -7.22
N THR A 290 20.96 5.06 -6.06
CA THR A 290 21.86 4.16 -5.33
C THR A 290 21.13 2.88 -4.91
N ALA A 291 19.88 2.98 -4.43
CA ALA A 291 19.06 1.82 -4.05
C ALA A 291 18.79 0.91 -5.26
N GLU A 292 18.44 1.48 -6.41
CA GLU A 292 18.19 0.72 -7.64
C GLU A 292 19.43 -0.03 -8.12
N ILE A 293 20.59 0.61 -8.13
CA ILE A 293 21.85 -0.01 -8.56
C ILE A 293 22.28 -1.09 -7.57
N ARG A 294 22.32 -0.76 -6.28
CA ARG A 294 22.72 -1.68 -5.21
C ARG A 294 21.79 -2.87 -5.10
N GLY A 295 20.47 -2.61 -5.17
CA GLY A 295 19.44 -3.65 -5.09
C GLY A 295 19.62 -4.71 -6.16
N ARG A 296 19.74 -4.31 -7.43
CA ARG A 296 19.96 -5.25 -8.54
C ARG A 296 21.26 -6.05 -8.42
N LYS A 297 22.35 -5.38 -7.97
CA LYS A 297 23.63 -6.08 -7.74
C LYS A 297 23.50 -7.18 -6.69
N HIS A 298 22.84 -6.90 -5.56
CA HIS A 298 22.59 -7.88 -4.50
C HIS A 298 21.68 -9.02 -4.97
N ILE A 299 20.63 -8.71 -5.74
CA ILE A 299 19.72 -9.71 -6.31
C ILE A 299 20.50 -10.73 -7.15
N HIS A 300 21.29 -10.27 -8.13
CA HIS A 300 22.05 -11.17 -9.00
C HIS A 300 23.02 -12.05 -8.20
N ALA A 301 23.78 -11.47 -7.26
CA ALA A 301 24.68 -12.24 -6.41
C ALA A 301 23.94 -13.30 -5.54
N THR A 302 22.74 -12.94 -5.04
CA THR A 302 21.91 -13.86 -4.29
C THR A 302 21.40 -15.01 -5.16
N VAL A 303 20.93 -14.72 -6.37
CA VAL A 303 20.42 -15.71 -7.32
C VAL A 303 21.52 -16.72 -7.70
N ASP A 304 22.73 -16.25 -7.99
CA ASP A 304 23.88 -17.12 -8.30
C ASP A 304 24.21 -18.04 -7.13
N TYR A 305 24.14 -17.53 -5.90
CA TYR A 305 24.38 -18.31 -4.70
C TYR A 305 23.28 -19.36 -4.46
N VAL A 306 22.00 -18.96 -4.42
CA VAL A 306 20.91 -19.91 -4.11
C VAL A 306 20.75 -20.97 -5.20
N ARG A 307 21.01 -20.63 -6.46
CA ARG A 307 21.02 -21.60 -7.56
C ARG A 307 22.04 -22.72 -7.33
N SER A 308 23.17 -22.41 -6.70
CA SER A 308 24.24 -23.36 -6.48
C SER A 308 24.14 -24.12 -5.14
N LYS A 309 23.29 -23.66 -4.19
CA LYS A 309 23.32 -24.12 -2.79
C LYS A 309 21.97 -24.52 -2.22
N LEU A 310 20.87 -23.92 -2.68
CA LEU A 310 19.55 -24.14 -2.11
C LEU A 310 18.79 -25.20 -2.92
N PRO A 311 18.50 -26.38 -2.34
CA PRO A 311 17.68 -27.39 -3.00
C PRO A 311 16.34 -26.83 -3.47
N GLY A 312 15.93 -27.17 -4.70
CA GLY A 312 14.75 -26.64 -5.34
C GLY A 312 14.97 -25.34 -6.12
N PHE A 313 16.14 -24.67 -5.97
CA PHE A 313 16.48 -23.43 -6.69
C PHE A 313 17.49 -23.63 -7.82
N GLU A 314 17.93 -24.84 -8.11
CA GLU A 314 19.00 -25.12 -9.07
C GLU A 314 18.73 -24.59 -10.48
N ARG A 315 17.44 -24.54 -10.86
CA ARG A 315 17.00 -24.06 -12.18
C ARG A 315 16.32 -22.69 -12.12
N CYS A 316 16.41 -22.01 -10.98
CA CYS A 316 15.72 -20.72 -10.82
C CYS A 316 16.33 -19.65 -11.75
N PHE A 317 15.50 -18.73 -12.15
CA PHE A 317 15.87 -17.55 -12.93
C PHE A 317 15.05 -16.35 -12.47
N VAL A 318 15.58 -15.14 -12.66
CA VAL A 318 14.84 -13.91 -12.35
C VAL A 318 13.72 -13.75 -13.37
N VAL A 319 12.47 -13.76 -12.90
CA VAL A 319 11.29 -13.43 -13.72
C VAL A 319 11.24 -11.92 -13.93
N ASP A 320 11.29 -11.18 -12.82
CA ASP A 320 11.28 -9.73 -12.82
C ASP A 320 11.87 -9.16 -11.51
N VAL A 321 12.21 -7.89 -11.56
CA VAL A 321 12.61 -7.07 -10.43
C VAL A 321 11.61 -5.92 -10.35
N ALA A 322 11.17 -5.57 -9.17
CA ALA A 322 10.20 -4.50 -8.95
C ALA A 322 10.58 -3.24 -9.74
N PRO A 323 9.70 -2.73 -10.62
CA PRO A 323 9.95 -1.49 -11.36
C PRO A 323 9.95 -0.24 -10.49
N GLN A 324 9.46 -0.35 -9.24
CA GLN A 324 9.52 0.71 -8.24
C GLN A 324 10.23 0.20 -6.99
N THR A 325 11.25 0.92 -6.54
CA THR A 325 11.83 0.66 -5.21
C THR A 325 10.78 0.86 -4.13
N GLY A 326 10.65 -0.12 -3.24
CA GLY A 326 9.72 -0.11 -2.12
C GLY A 326 10.16 0.88 -1.03
N VAL A 327 9.74 2.12 -1.13
CA VAL A 327 9.98 3.17 -0.13
C VAL A 327 8.96 3.05 0.98
N ARG A 328 9.39 2.74 2.21
CA ARG A 328 8.47 2.46 3.31
C ARG A 328 8.10 3.68 4.15
N GLN A 329 8.95 4.70 4.23
CA GLN A 329 8.69 5.94 4.98
C GLN A 329 9.50 7.09 4.40
N THR A 330 8.86 8.26 4.30
CA THR A 330 9.48 9.54 3.92
C THR A 330 8.90 10.65 4.79
N ARG A 331 8.19 11.62 4.21
CA ARG A 331 7.48 12.67 4.94
C ARG A 331 6.19 12.12 5.56
N LEU A 332 5.91 12.51 6.79
CA LEU A 332 4.68 12.20 7.53
C LEU A 332 3.96 13.50 7.87
N LEU A 333 2.68 13.57 7.55
CA LEU A 333 1.85 14.73 7.84
C LEU A 333 1.87 15.07 9.34
N GLN A 334 1.94 16.35 9.68
CA GLN A 334 1.57 16.87 11.00
C GLN A 334 0.15 17.41 10.87
N GLY A 335 -0.84 16.51 11.05
CA GLY A 335 -2.25 16.79 10.88
C GLY A 335 -2.93 17.22 12.18
N GLU A 336 -4.25 17.33 12.16
CA GLU A 336 -5.04 17.70 13.35
C GLU A 336 -4.94 16.68 14.49
N TYR A 337 -4.67 15.42 14.16
CA TYR A 337 -4.30 14.37 15.11
C TYR A 337 -3.09 13.62 14.61
N ILE A 338 -2.11 13.40 15.48
CA ILE A 338 -0.91 12.63 15.17
C ILE A 338 -1.02 11.26 15.84
N MET A 339 -1.22 10.22 15.04
CA MET A 339 -1.30 8.85 15.53
C MET A 339 -0.01 8.43 16.21
N THR A 340 -0.09 7.85 17.40
CA THR A 340 1.06 7.44 18.19
C THR A 340 1.19 5.90 18.29
N LYS A 341 2.37 5.42 18.64
CA LYS A 341 2.57 4.00 18.97
C LYS A 341 1.67 3.55 20.14
N GLN A 342 1.41 4.46 21.07
CA GLN A 342 0.55 4.16 22.22
C GLN A 342 -0.89 3.94 21.79
N ASP A 343 -1.42 4.76 20.86
CA ASP A 343 -2.77 4.56 20.29
C ASP A 343 -2.94 3.17 19.68
N LEU A 344 -1.92 2.69 18.97
CA LEU A 344 -1.93 1.35 18.38
C LEU A 344 -1.89 0.27 19.47
N ALA A 345 -0.99 0.40 20.45
CA ALA A 345 -0.79 -0.58 21.50
C ALA A 345 -2.01 -0.71 22.43
N GLU A 346 -2.65 0.42 22.74
CA GLU A 346 -3.83 0.48 23.60
C GLU A 346 -5.13 0.24 22.82
N ARG A 347 -5.04 0.11 21.48
CA ARG A 347 -6.22 -0.03 20.61
C ARG A 347 -7.23 1.08 20.85
N THR A 348 -6.71 2.33 20.92
CA THR A 348 -7.51 3.51 21.25
C THR A 348 -8.70 3.63 20.30
N ARG A 349 -9.89 3.74 20.86
CA ARG A 349 -11.14 3.97 20.12
C ARG A 349 -11.38 5.46 19.94
N PHE A 350 -11.70 5.86 18.74
CA PHE A 350 -11.98 7.24 18.40
C PHE A 350 -13.44 7.40 17.96
N PRO A 351 -14.19 8.38 18.49
CA PRO A 351 -15.57 8.65 18.01
C PRO A 351 -15.60 8.99 16.52
N ASP A 352 -14.54 9.60 16.02
CA ASP A 352 -14.32 9.96 14.61
C ASP A 352 -13.50 8.92 13.83
N SER A 353 -13.53 7.65 14.25
CA SER A 353 -12.86 6.57 13.52
C SER A 353 -13.46 6.39 12.13
N ILE A 354 -12.62 6.27 11.10
CA ILE A 354 -13.02 6.15 9.69
C ILE A 354 -12.40 4.94 8.98
N ALA A 355 -11.45 4.30 9.61
CA ALA A 355 -10.75 3.14 9.06
C ALA A 355 -10.19 2.26 10.18
N ARG A 356 -9.98 1.01 9.88
CA ARG A 356 -9.25 0.07 10.72
C ARG A 356 -7.99 -0.42 10.02
N GLY A 357 -6.99 -0.77 10.81
CA GLY A 357 -6.03 -1.77 10.43
C GLY A 357 -6.34 -3.08 11.14
N ARG A 358 -5.33 -3.88 11.41
CA ARG A 358 -5.42 -5.18 12.10
C ARG A 358 -6.30 -5.09 13.37
N ASP A 359 -5.83 -4.39 14.38
CA ASP A 359 -6.44 -4.28 15.71
C ASP A 359 -6.44 -2.83 16.24
N TYR A 360 -6.30 -1.86 15.36
CA TYR A 360 -6.24 -0.43 15.67
C TYR A 360 -7.21 0.37 14.79
N TYR A 361 -7.49 1.60 15.23
CA TYR A 361 -8.51 2.47 14.67
C TYR A 361 -7.90 3.80 14.26
N MET A 362 -8.35 4.36 13.15
CA MET A 362 -7.83 5.59 12.57
C MET A 362 -8.88 6.70 12.61
N PRO A 363 -8.66 7.78 13.38
CA PRO A 363 -9.59 8.90 13.40
C PRO A 363 -9.52 9.73 12.12
N TYR A 364 -10.62 10.37 11.74
CA TYR A 364 -10.70 11.23 10.55
C TYR A 364 -9.62 12.31 10.53
N ARG A 365 -9.32 12.89 11.68
CA ARG A 365 -8.35 13.95 11.87
C ARG A 365 -6.91 13.62 11.44
N VAL A 366 -6.56 12.36 11.27
CA VAL A 366 -5.23 11.97 10.73
C VAL A 366 -5.09 12.26 9.23
N LEU A 367 -6.22 12.49 8.53
CA LEU A 367 -6.24 12.85 7.11
C LEU A 367 -6.17 14.35 6.85
N LEU A 368 -6.32 15.19 7.89
CA LEU A 368 -6.52 16.63 7.77
C LEU A 368 -5.22 17.39 8.06
N PRO A 369 -4.65 18.12 7.06
CA PRO A 369 -3.58 19.09 7.31
C PRO A 369 -4.04 20.21 8.24
N GLN A 370 -3.16 20.71 9.13
CA GLN A 370 -3.51 21.78 10.08
C GLN A 370 -3.76 23.15 9.43
N THR A 371 -3.05 23.45 8.35
CA THR A 371 -2.93 24.82 7.81
C THR A 371 -3.47 25.01 6.40
N VAL A 372 -3.91 23.94 5.76
CA VAL A 372 -4.34 23.96 4.36
C VAL A 372 -5.73 23.37 4.23
N ASP A 373 -6.65 24.09 3.57
CA ASP A 373 -8.01 23.62 3.32
C ASP A 373 -8.17 22.97 1.95
N ASN A 374 -9.26 22.23 1.75
CA ASN A 374 -9.62 21.49 0.55
C ASN A 374 -8.59 20.42 0.16
N LEU A 375 -7.85 19.91 1.14
CA LEU A 375 -6.85 18.87 0.99
C LEU A 375 -7.09 17.77 2.03
N LEU A 376 -7.11 16.52 1.57
CA LEU A 376 -7.06 15.31 2.39
C LEU A 376 -5.78 14.54 2.08
N VAL A 377 -5.23 13.85 3.06
CA VAL A 377 -4.00 13.03 2.91
C VAL A 377 -4.35 11.59 3.26
N ALA A 378 -4.15 10.65 2.34
CA ALA A 378 -4.48 9.24 2.55
C ALA A 378 -3.36 8.32 2.06
N GLY A 379 -2.99 7.35 2.88
CA GLY A 379 -1.93 6.39 2.58
C GLY A 379 -0.81 6.43 3.62
N ARG A 380 0.34 5.79 3.31
CA ARG A 380 1.44 5.59 4.26
C ARG A 380 2.06 6.87 4.85
N HIS A 381 1.72 8.04 4.32
CA HIS A 381 2.22 9.36 4.71
C HIS A 381 1.21 10.16 5.55
N TYR A 382 0.16 9.50 6.01
CA TYR A 382 -0.85 10.08 6.90
C TYR A 382 -0.23 10.62 8.20
N SER A 383 -1.01 11.35 9.01
CA SER A 383 -0.53 11.98 10.23
C SER A 383 -0.27 10.96 11.33
N ALA A 384 1.00 10.63 11.52
CA ALA A 384 1.47 9.68 12.53
C ALA A 384 2.91 9.96 12.93
N THR A 385 3.28 9.51 14.13
CA THR A 385 4.70 9.43 14.50
C THR A 385 5.39 8.35 13.65
N SER A 386 6.71 8.50 13.42
CA SER A 386 7.50 7.52 12.66
C SER A 386 7.33 6.09 13.18
N GLN A 387 7.19 5.91 14.50
CA GLN A 387 7.00 4.58 15.10
C GLN A 387 5.60 4.00 14.82
N ALA A 388 4.56 4.81 14.94
CA ALA A 388 3.19 4.37 14.62
C ALA A 388 3.07 4.00 13.14
N GLN A 389 3.56 4.86 12.24
CA GLN A 389 3.52 4.64 10.81
C GLN A 389 4.17 3.31 10.38
N LYS A 390 5.31 2.94 10.97
CA LYS A 390 5.98 1.66 10.69
C LYS A 390 5.09 0.43 10.97
N MET A 391 4.13 0.57 11.87
CA MET A 391 3.24 -0.50 12.31
C MET A 391 1.86 -0.46 11.65
N SER A 392 1.54 0.59 10.86
CA SER A 392 0.18 0.86 10.38
C SER A 392 0.11 1.37 8.93
N ARG A 393 1.18 1.21 8.15
CA ARG A 393 1.33 1.69 6.76
C ARG A 393 1.02 0.64 5.70
N GLU A 394 0.60 -0.54 6.10
CA GLU A 394 0.39 -1.64 5.15
C GLU A 394 -0.71 -1.30 4.13
N ILE A 395 -0.78 -2.07 3.05
CA ILE A 395 -1.66 -1.76 1.92
C ILE A 395 -3.13 -1.69 2.33
N PRO A 396 -3.68 -2.68 3.10
CA PRO A 396 -5.10 -2.68 3.41
C PRO A 396 -5.55 -1.46 4.24
N PRO A 397 -4.91 -1.08 5.35
CA PRO A 397 -5.31 0.13 6.07
C PRO A 397 -5.13 1.41 5.26
N CYS A 398 -4.12 1.47 4.35
CA CYS A 398 -4.00 2.60 3.41
C CYS A 398 -5.19 2.68 2.45
N MET A 399 -5.70 1.55 1.97
CA MET A 399 -6.92 1.52 1.15
C MET A 399 -8.16 1.97 1.93
N ALA A 400 -8.31 1.53 3.18
CA ALA A 400 -9.42 1.94 4.03
C ALA A 400 -9.41 3.46 4.28
N MET A 401 -8.24 4.04 4.58
CA MET A 401 -8.08 5.51 4.68
C MET A 401 -8.42 6.21 3.38
N GLY A 402 -7.99 5.65 2.24
CA GLY A 402 -8.30 6.19 0.93
C GLY A 402 -9.81 6.20 0.66
N GLU A 403 -10.51 5.09 0.92
CA GLU A 403 -11.96 5.01 0.77
C GLU A 403 -12.67 6.08 1.59
N ALA A 404 -12.29 6.24 2.83
CA ALA A 404 -12.82 7.27 3.72
C ALA A 404 -12.55 8.69 3.22
N ALA A 405 -11.33 8.97 2.73
CA ALA A 405 -10.98 10.27 2.16
C ALA A 405 -11.82 10.60 0.92
N GLY A 406 -12.03 9.61 0.04
CA GLY A 406 -12.87 9.77 -1.16
C GLY A 406 -14.34 10.06 -0.82
N VAL A 407 -14.92 9.28 0.11
CA VAL A 407 -16.30 9.52 0.58
C VAL A 407 -16.42 10.87 1.27
N ALA A 408 -15.45 11.26 2.10
CA ALA A 408 -15.43 12.56 2.79
C ALA A 408 -15.36 13.73 1.79
N ALA A 409 -14.54 13.64 0.75
CA ALA A 409 -14.45 14.63 -0.31
C ALA A 409 -15.80 14.83 -1.02
N ALA A 410 -16.47 13.73 -1.39
CA ALA A 410 -17.80 13.79 -2.00
C ALA A 410 -18.84 14.38 -1.05
N LEU A 411 -18.86 13.94 0.22
CA LEU A 411 -19.80 14.44 1.23
C LEU A 411 -19.62 15.94 1.49
N SER A 412 -18.38 16.44 1.57
CA SER A 412 -18.08 17.86 1.74
C SER A 412 -18.68 18.71 0.63
N LEU A 413 -18.54 18.27 -0.62
CA LEU A 413 -19.07 18.95 -1.78
C LEU A 413 -20.61 18.94 -1.84
N GLN A 414 -21.22 17.80 -1.50
CA GLN A 414 -22.67 17.64 -1.48
C GLN A 414 -23.35 18.47 -0.39
N THR A 415 -22.68 18.67 0.74
CA THR A 415 -23.20 19.44 1.87
C THR A 415 -22.74 20.89 1.89
N GLY A 416 -21.84 21.28 0.98
CA GLY A 416 -21.32 22.64 0.88
C GLY A 416 -20.42 23.06 2.05
N VAL A 417 -19.80 22.09 2.76
CA VAL A 417 -18.86 22.34 3.86
C VAL A 417 -17.43 22.06 3.40
N THR A 418 -16.43 22.56 4.15
CA THR A 418 -15.04 22.17 3.91
C THR A 418 -14.82 20.72 4.36
N VAL A 419 -13.78 20.06 3.82
CA VAL A 419 -13.40 18.69 4.26
C VAL A 419 -13.16 18.60 5.77
N ARG A 420 -12.75 19.69 6.40
CA ARG A 420 -12.54 19.81 7.86
C ARG A 420 -13.84 19.73 8.67
N ASN A 421 -14.95 20.17 8.09
CA ASN A 421 -16.26 20.29 8.73
C ASN A 421 -17.25 19.20 8.28
N VAL A 422 -16.76 18.12 7.70
CA VAL A 422 -17.60 16.97 7.32
C VAL A 422 -18.23 16.35 8.58
N ASP A 423 -19.52 16.04 8.50
CA ASP A 423 -20.18 15.22 9.51
C ASP A 423 -19.64 13.80 9.49
N VAL A 424 -18.78 13.50 10.46
CA VAL A 424 -18.12 12.18 10.54
C VAL A 424 -19.13 11.07 10.80
N THR A 425 -20.23 11.31 11.50
CA THR A 425 -21.27 10.31 11.70
C THR A 425 -21.95 9.94 10.38
N ALA A 426 -22.20 10.93 9.53
CA ALA A 426 -22.71 10.68 8.18
C ALA A 426 -21.68 9.92 7.32
N LEU A 427 -20.40 10.31 7.40
CA LEU A 427 -19.29 9.62 6.71
C LEU A 427 -19.22 8.15 7.12
N GLN A 428 -19.22 7.84 8.40
CA GLN A 428 -19.20 6.47 8.94
C GLN A 428 -20.38 5.64 8.46
N ARG A 429 -21.59 6.24 8.41
CA ARG A 429 -22.79 5.57 7.91
C ARG A 429 -22.66 5.22 6.41
N ILE A 430 -22.14 6.15 5.60
CA ILE A 430 -21.91 5.90 4.16
C ILE A 430 -20.89 4.79 3.97
N LEU A 431 -19.77 4.85 4.66
CA LEU A 431 -18.72 3.82 4.60
C LEU A 431 -19.30 2.43 4.90
N ARG A 432 -20.06 2.28 5.98
CA ARG A 432 -20.71 1.00 6.32
C ARG A 432 -21.70 0.53 5.24
N SER A 433 -22.50 1.44 4.71
CA SER A 433 -23.46 1.08 3.64
C SER A 433 -22.77 0.61 2.36
N GLN A 434 -21.49 0.97 2.18
CA GLN A 434 -20.65 0.57 1.06
C GLN A 434 -19.74 -0.63 1.37
N GLY A 435 -19.91 -1.25 2.54
CA GLY A 435 -19.19 -2.46 2.94
C GLY A 435 -17.86 -2.23 3.66
N ALA A 436 -17.45 -0.99 3.88
CA ALA A 436 -16.27 -0.68 4.67
C ALA A 436 -16.56 -0.77 6.18
N ASP A 437 -15.52 -0.98 6.98
CA ASP A 437 -15.59 -0.94 8.43
C ASP A 437 -14.84 0.30 8.96
N PRO A 438 -15.54 1.37 9.36
CA PRO A 438 -14.91 2.55 9.93
C PRO A 438 -14.38 2.35 11.36
N GLY A 439 -14.71 1.25 12.04
CA GLY A 439 -14.25 0.98 13.40
C GLY A 439 -14.90 1.81 14.49
N ASP A 440 -16.01 2.47 14.20
CA ASP A 440 -16.75 3.32 15.16
C ASP A 440 -17.69 2.52 16.07
N GLN A 441 -18.08 1.32 15.67
CA GLN A 441 -18.98 0.44 16.42
C GLN A 441 -18.22 -0.68 17.12
N ALA A 442 -18.69 -1.07 18.29
CA ALA A 442 -18.13 -2.19 19.03
C ALA A 442 -18.64 -3.57 18.53
N ALA A 443 -19.71 -3.58 17.75
CA ALA A 443 -20.32 -4.81 17.26
C ALA A 443 -19.48 -5.44 16.14
N ARG A 444 -19.44 -6.79 16.16
CA ARG A 444 -18.85 -7.55 15.06
C ARG A 444 -19.61 -7.29 13.77
N ASN A 445 -18.89 -7.19 12.69
CA ASN A 445 -19.49 -7.14 11.38
C ASN A 445 -20.10 -8.51 11.03
N PRO A 446 -21.22 -8.56 10.30
CA PRO A 446 -21.82 -9.81 9.86
C PRO A 446 -20.86 -10.62 8.98
N GLU A 447 -21.10 -11.92 8.88
CA GLU A 447 -20.37 -12.82 7.99
C GLU A 447 -20.24 -12.25 6.58
N ILE A 448 -19.14 -12.55 5.93
CA ILE A 448 -18.87 -12.16 4.54
C ILE A 448 -19.15 -13.39 3.65
N PRO A 449 -20.36 -13.54 3.09
CA PRO A 449 -20.73 -14.75 2.38
C PRO A 449 -19.89 -15.03 1.13
N ALA A 450 -19.38 -13.97 0.49
CA ALA A 450 -18.61 -14.10 -0.76
C ALA A 450 -17.24 -14.77 -0.53
N LEU A 451 -16.52 -14.40 0.53
CA LEU A 451 -15.21 -14.98 0.84
C LEU A 451 -15.29 -16.46 1.26
N ALA A 452 -16.40 -16.87 1.88
CA ALA A 452 -16.63 -18.25 2.26
C ALA A 452 -16.87 -19.20 1.05
N ARG A 453 -17.10 -18.65 -0.15
CA ARG A 453 -17.41 -19.41 -1.38
C ARG A 453 -16.30 -19.41 -2.43
N ALA A 454 -15.21 -18.70 -2.20
CA ALA A 454 -14.07 -18.72 -3.11
C ALA A 454 -13.42 -20.11 -3.03
N GLU A 455 -13.77 -20.99 -3.97
CA GLU A 455 -13.05 -22.24 -4.18
C GLU A 455 -11.60 -21.89 -4.46
N THR A 456 -10.71 -22.42 -3.65
CA THR A 456 -9.28 -22.24 -3.84
C THR A 456 -8.86 -22.90 -5.14
N VAL A 457 -8.33 -22.12 -6.06
CA VAL A 457 -7.75 -22.57 -7.34
C VAL A 457 -6.65 -23.64 -7.15
N LEU A 458 -6.27 -23.93 -5.90
CA LEU A 458 -5.30 -24.96 -5.53
C LEU A 458 -5.77 -26.41 -5.71
N GLU A 459 -7.06 -26.67 -5.98
CA GLU A 459 -7.55 -28.04 -6.16
C GLU A 459 -7.48 -28.56 -7.61
N THR A 460 -7.06 -27.71 -8.57
CA THR A 460 -7.01 -28.09 -10.00
C THR A 460 -5.67 -27.81 -10.70
N ALA A 461 -4.59 -27.57 -9.96
CA ALA A 461 -3.24 -27.39 -10.53
C ALA A 461 -2.31 -28.52 -10.15
#